data_d888aab8c32f9d75d4229e5b5f6e9a3a
#
_entry.id   d888aab8c32f9d75d4229e5b5f6e9a3a
#
_cell.length_a   1.000
_cell.length_b   1.000
_cell.length_c   1.000
_cell.angle_alpha   90.00
_cell.angle_beta   90.00
_cell.angle_gamma   90.00
#
_symmetry.space_group_name_H-M   'P 1'
#
loop_
_entity.id
_entity.type
_entity.pdbx_description
1 polymer ?
#
loop_
_entity_poly.entity_id
_entity_poly.type
_entity_poly.pdbx_seq_one_letter_code
_entity_poly.pdbx_strand_id
1 'polypeptide(L)'
;SLLYEESERACQRLDRDCCDIEAKEDLVASARNIGHFLEDITKKNNRIHTYCFETPKEQHGEASRIIAKLRSPETSHEEFVYYIQRAYELMFAHAFADQCLSKKRSIIQKTPVTVPVQSYAVHRIPDIDDLAHNAVMCVMLRGALLPSMIISKEIEDFSSDKYITPFALFKIKRDESRKESNMDYILDLDRSFFSLEDLDGKDLIFADPMNATGGSLVTIVKYIKSEGIKPRSIKFINVISALKGALRITRAIEEAEIYTLWMDPVLNESAYILPGLGDAGDRLNGVDSPDNPRNMIQLIADYGTNIVNLYRDQVREIEKTVLG
;
A
#
# COMPACT_ATOMS: atom_id res chain seq x y z
N SER A 1 7.80 -4.39 -25.35
CA SER A 1 8.61 -5.59 -25.41
C SER A 1 7.78 -6.73 -26.01
N LEU A 2 8.42 -7.67 -26.72
CA LEU A 2 7.77 -8.82 -27.37
C LEU A 2 6.81 -9.57 -26.42
N LEU A 3 7.20 -9.77 -25.16
CA LEU A 3 6.38 -10.46 -24.15
C LEU A 3 5.04 -9.76 -23.87
N TYR A 4 5.03 -8.42 -23.89
CA TYR A 4 3.81 -7.68 -23.66
C TYR A 4 2.90 -7.67 -24.91
N GLU A 5 3.47 -7.64 -26.10
CA GLU A 5 2.73 -7.73 -27.37
C GLU A 5 2.02 -9.08 -27.53
N GLU A 6 2.61 -10.18 -27.07
CA GLU A 6 1.96 -11.50 -27.03
C GLU A 6 0.75 -11.49 -26.09
N SER A 7 0.90 -10.91 -24.89
CA SER A 7 -0.21 -10.74 -23.94
C SER A 7 -1.33 -9.88 -24.52
N GLU A 8 -0.98 -8.77 -25.19
CA GLU A 8 -1.96 -7.87 -25.81
C GLU A 8 -2.74 -8.57 -26.94
N ARG A 9 -2.09 -9.36 -27.79
CA ARG A 9 -2.77 -10.16 -28.84
C ARG A 9 -3.72 -11.19 -28.25
N ALA A 10 -3.34 -11.87 -27.18
CA ALA A 10 -4.22 -12.81 -26.49
C ALA A 10 -5.44 -12.10 -25.88
N CYS A 11 -5.25 -10.92 -25.26
CA CYS A 11 -6.36 -10.09 -24.75
C CYS A 11 -7.32 -9.67 -25.86
N GLN A 12 -6.82 -9.20 -27.00
CA GLN A 12 -7.66 -8.82 -28.15
C GLN A 12 -8.47 -9.98 -28.73
N ARG A 13 -7.97 -11.21 -28.66
CA ARG A 13 -8.73 -12.41 -29.05
C ARG A 13 -9.83 -12.71 -28.03
N LEU A 14 -9.54 -12.61 -26.74
CA LEU A 14 -10.50 -12.81 -25.64
C LEU A 14 -11.61 -11.75 -25.64
N ASP A 15 -11.33 -10.52 -26.03
CA ASP A 15 -12.33 -9.46 -26.17
C ASP A 15 -13.34 -9.78 -27.30
N ARG A 16 -12.93 -10.54 -28.33
CA ARG A 16 -13.79 -10.98 -29.43
C ARG A 16 -14.54 -12.28 -29.10
N ASP A 17 -13.88 -13.21 -28.43
CA ASP A 17 -14.42 -14.49 -27.99
C ASP A 17 -13.84 -14.87 -26.62
N CYS A 18 -14.60 -14.62 -25.56
CA CYS A 18 -14.21 -14.95 -24.18
C CYS A 18 -14.05 -16.45 -23.91
N CYS A 19 -14.48 -17.31 -24.85
CA CYS A 19 -14.33 -18.76 -24.77
C CYS A 19 -13.13 -19.31 -25.56
N ASP A 20 -12.35 -18.45 -26.23
CA ASP A 20 -11.15 -18.85 -26.98
C ASP A 20 -10.12 -19.49 -26.03
N ILE A 21 -10.04 -20.83 -26.11
CA ILE A 21 -9.18 -21.65 -25.22
C ILE A 21 -7.71 -21.35 -25.49
N GLU A 22 -7.32 -21.27 -26.76
CA GLU A 22 -5.94 -21.03 -27.16
C GLU A 22 -5.48 -19.64 -26.70
N ALA A 23 -6.33 -18.61 -26.83
CA ALA A 23 -6.03 -17.27 -26.30
C ALA A 23 -5.88 -17.24 -24.77
N LYS A 24 -6.67 -18.06 -24.03
CA LYS A 24 -6.48 -18.22 -22.57
C LYS A 24 -5.14 -18.88 -22.24
N GLU A 25 -4.75 -19.91 -22.95
CA GLU A 25 -3.46 -20.60 -22.76
C GLU A 25 -2.29 -19.67 -23.09
N ASP A 26 -2.36 -18.92 -24.19
CA ASP A 26 -1.37 -17.91 -24.58
C ASP A 26 -1.24 -16.81 -23.51
N LEU A 27 -2.35 -16.34 -22.98
CA LEU A 27 -2.35 -15.32 -21.92
C LEU A 27 -1.70 -15.84 -20.64
N VAL A 28 -1.99 -17.08 -20.24
CA VAL A 28 -1.37 -17.72 -19.06
C VAL A 28 0.14 -17.90 -19.26
N ALA A 29 0.56 -18.35 -20.45
CA ALA A 29 1.98 -18.52 -20.77
C ALA A 29 2.71 -17.16 -20.76
N SER A 30 2.12 -16.14 -21.38
CA SER A 30 2.67 -14.78 -21.43
C SER A 30 2.76 -14.19 -20.03
N ALA A 31 1.73 -14.32 -19.19
CA ALA A 31 1.73 -13.83 -17.80
C ALA A 31 2.85 -14.49 -16.98
N ARG A 32 3.10 -15.79 -17.17
CA ARG A 32 4.21 -16.48 -16.50
C ARG A 32 5.57 -15.94 -16.94
N ASN A 33 5.77 -15.74 -18.24
CA ASN A 33 7.02 -15.20 -18.77
C ASN A 33 7.27 -13.76 -18.29
N ILE A 34 6.24 -12.93 -18.27
CA ILE A 34 6.29 -11.57 -17.70
C ILE A 34 6.65 -11.64 -16.21
N GLY A 35 6.05 -12.54 -15.44
CA GLY A 35 6.35 -12.73 -14.02
C GLY A 35 7.82 -13.06 -13.78
N HIS A 36 8.40 -14.00 -14.51
CA HIS A 36 9.84 -14.32 -14.43
C HIS A 36 10.73 -13.13 -14.79
N PHE A 37 10.38 -12.41 -15.84
CA PHE A 37 11.12 -11.20 -16.24
C PHE A 37 11.12 -10.12 -15.15
N LEU A 38 9.95 -9.89 -14.51
CA LEU A 38 9.81 -8.93 -13.41
C LEU A 38 10.63 -9.36 -12.18
N GLU A 39 10.56 -10.63 -11.84
CA GLU A 39 11.33 -11.23 -10.74
C GLU A 39 12.83 -11.05 -10.95
N ASP A 40 13.35 -11.35 -12.15
CA ASP A 40 14.76 -11.20 -12.50
C ASP A 40 15.27 -9.75 -12.40
N ILE A 41 14.40 -8.77 -12.69
CA ILE A 41 14.77 -7.35 -12.57
C ILE A 41 14.72 -6.90 -11.11
N THR A 42 13.66 -7.25 -10.39
CA THR A 42 13.47 -6.80 -9.01
C THR A 42 14.52 -7.40 -8.08
N LYS A 43 14.90 -8.64 -8.24
CA LYS A 43 15.98 -9.30 -7.49
C LYS A 43 17.34 -8.59 -7.58
N LYS A 44 17.56 -7.79 -8.63
CA LYS A 44 18.79 -6.97 -8.77
C LYS A 44 18.78 -5.70 -7.95
N ASN A 45 17.66 -5.35 -7.34
CA ASN A 45 17.50 -4.15 -6.52
C ASN A 45 17.01 -4.54 -5.13
N ASN A 46 17.92 -4.53 -4.15
CA ASN A 46 17.68 -4.93 -2.76
C ASN A 46 16.73 -3.99 -1.98
N ARG A 47 16.19 -2.96 -2.62
CA ARG A 47 15.21 -2.03 -2.04
C ARG A 47 13.81 -2.18 -2.65
N ILE A 48 13.60 -3.19 -3.51
CA ILE A 48 12.30 -3.52 -4.08
C ILE A 48 11.93 -4.94 -3.63
N HIS A 49 10.96 -5.00 -2.73
CA HIS A 49 10.47 -6.24 -2.12
C HIS A 49 9.09 -6.57 -2.67
N THR A 50 8.99 -7.69 -3.38
CA THR A 50 7.70 -8.15 -3.94
C THR A 50 7.28 -9.44 -3.25
N TYR A 51 6.13 -9.43 -2.59
CA TYR A 51 5.63 -10.55 -1.80
C TYR A 51 5.64 -11.87 -2.58
N CYS A 52 5.11 -11.87 -3.81
CA CYS A 52 5.04 -13.06 -4.65
C CYS A 52 6.39 -13.55 -5.20
N PHE A 53 7.50 -12.81 -5.02
CA PHE A 53 8.84 -13.22 -5.43
C PHE A 53 9.73 -13.63 -4.25
N GLU A 54 9.42 -13.14 -3.05
CA GLU A 54 10.26 -13.32 -1.86
C GLU A 54 9.68 -14.29 -0.83
N THR A 55 8.37 -14.57 -0.91
CA THR A 55 7.72 -15.52 0.02
C THR A 55 7.63 -16.94 -0.58
N PRO A 56 7.47 -17.98 0.25
CA PRO A 56 7.25 -19.34 -0.21
C PRO A 56 6.03 -19.47 -1.13
N LYS A 57 6.14 -20.29 -2.17
CA LYS A 57 5.07 -20.46 -3.18
C LYS A 57 3.74 -20.93 -2.60
N GLU A 58 3.78 -21.64 -1.50
CA GLU A 58 2.61 -22.13 -0.76
C GLU A 58 1.73 -20.98 -0.23
N GLN A 59 2.31 -19.79 -0.05
CA GLN A 59 1.62 -18.60 0.43
C GLN A 59 1.05 -17.73 -0.71
N HIS A 60 1.44 -17.98 -1.97
CA HIS A 60 1.04 -17.13 -3.10
C HIS A 60 -0.44 -17.25 -3.46
N GLY A 61 -1.10 -18.36 -3.11
CA GLY A 61 -2.51 -18.56 -3.40
C GLY A 61 -3.41 -17.47 -2.81
N GLU A 62 -3.15 -17.04 -1.59
CA GLU A 62 -3.91 -15.96 -0.95
C GLU A 62 -3.63 -14.61 -1.62
N ALA A 63 -2.38 -14.28 -1.90
CA ALA A 63 -2.02 -13.06 -2.61
C ALA A 63 -2.67 -13.01 -4.01
N SER A 64 -2.60 -14.12 -4.77
CA SER A 64 -3.24 -14.22 -6.10
C SER A 64 -4.75 -14.04 -6.02
N ARG A 65 -5.42 -14.64 -5.02
CA ARG A 65 -6.86 -14.50 -4.82
C ARG A 65 -7.24 -13.05 -4.50
N ILE A 66 -6.51 -12.40 -3.60
CA ILE A 66 -6.72 -10.99 -3.26
C ILE A 66 -6.59 -10.11 -4.50
N ILE A 67 -5.49 -10.27 -5.25
CA ILE A 67 -5.26 -9.48 -6.47
C ILE A 67 -6.33 -9.73 -7.52
N ALA A 68 -6.75 -10.99 -7.75
CA ALA A 68 -7.82 -11.30 -8.69
C ALA A 68 -9.13 -10.62 -8.32
N LYS A 69 -9.51 -10.61 -7.02
CA LYS A 69 -10.70 -9.92 -6.52
C LYS A 69 -10.59 -8.40 -6.66
N LEU A 70 -9.45 -7.82 -6.33
CA LEU A 70 -9.24 -6.38 -6.49
C LEU A 70 -9.24 -5.93 -7.97
N ARG A 71 -8.83 -6.80 -8.91
CA ARG A 71 -8.89 -6.52 -10.35
C ARG A 71 -10.29 -6.63 -10.95
N SER A 72 -11.17 -7.43 -10.35
CA SER A 72 -12.49 -7.68 -10.91
C SER A 72 -13.36 -6.40 -10.89
N PRO A 73 -13.97 -6.03 -12.02
CA PRO A 73 -14.95 -4.94 -12.07
C PRO A 73 -16.25 -5.28 -11.33
N GLU A 74 -16.51 -6.57 -11.07
CA GLU A 74 -17.70 -7.05 -10.36
C GLU A 74 -17.56 -7.00 -8.84
N THR A 75 -16.36 -6.76 -8.31
CA THR A 75 -16.11 -6.64 -6.87
C THR A 75 -16.82 -5.40 -6.34
N SER A 76 -17.74 -5.59 -5.40
CA SER A 76 -18.46 -4.50 -4.74
C SER A 76 -17.52 -3.60 -3.93
N HIS A 77 -18.02 -2.42 -3.52
CA HIS A 77 -17.26 -1.52 -2.68
C HIS A 77 -16.84 -2.18 -1.35
N GLU A 78 -17.77 -2.86 -0.68
CA GLU A 78 -17.53 -3.53 0.61
C GLU A 78 -16.50 -4.66 0.45
N GLU A 79 -16.61 -5.44 -0.62
CA GLU A 79 -15.63 -6.49 -0.93
C GLU A 79 -14.27 -5.89 -1.26
N PHE A 80 -14.22 -4.77 -2.00
CA PHE A 80 -12.97 -4.09 -2.32
C PHE A 80 -12.25 -3.61 -1.05
N VAL A 81 -12.98 -2.98 -0.13
CA VAL A 81 -12.48 -2.57 1.19
C VAL A 81 -11.96 -3.78 1.97
N TYR A 82 -12.71 -4.88 2.01
CA TYR A 82 -12.30 -6.12 2.68
C TYR A 82 -10.99 -6.67 2.11
N TYR A 83 -10.84 -6.74 0.78
CA TYR A 83 -9.62 -7.26 0.16
C TYR A 83 -8.43 -6.30 0.28
N ILE A 84 -8.65 -5.00 0.31
CA ILE A 84 -7.60 -4.02 0.66
C ILE A 84 -7.11 -4.25 2.09
N GLN A 85 -8.02 -4.43 3.04
CA GLN A 85 -7.64 -4.75 4.42
C GLN A 85 -6.80 -6.04 4.47
N ARG A 86 -7.24 -7.12 3.85
CA ARG A 86 -6.51 -8.39 3.79
C ARG A 86 -5.12 -8.24 3.15
N ALA A 87 -5.02 -7.45 2.09
CA ALA A 87 -3.75 -7.17 1.43
C ALA A 87 -2.76 -6.48 2.38
N TYR A 88 -3.20 -5.46 3.11
CA TYR A 88 -2.33 -4.72 4.02
C TYR A 88 -1.95 -5.50 5.28
N GLU A 89 -2.80 -6.38 5.80
CA GLU A 89 -2.44 -7.34 6.86
C GLU A 89 -1.28 -8.26 6.41
N LEU A 90 -1.35 -8.80 5.18
CA LEU A 90 -0.24 -9.58 4.61
C LEU A 90 1.01 -8.73 4.40
N MET A 91 0.84 -7.51 3.88
CA MET A 91 1.95 -6.60 3.60
C MET A 91 2.63 -6.09 4.86
N PHE A 92 1.90 -5.93 5.97
CA PHE A 92 2.51 -5.61 7.26
C PHE A 92 3.53 -6.67 7.67
N ALA A 93 3.13 -7.94 7.67
CA ALA A 93 4.03 -9.03 8.01
C ALA A 93 5.27 -9.09 7.08
N HIS A 94 5.09 -8.80 5.79
CA HIS A 94 6.18 -8.78 4.81
C HIS A 94 7.11 -7.57 5.00
N ALA A 95 6.56 -6.38 5.14
CA ALA A 95 7.35 -5.13 5.23
C ALA A 95 8.11 -4.97 6.56
N PHE A 96 7.68 -5.69 7.61
CA PHE A 96 8.30 -5.66 8.94
C PHE A 96 8.91 -7.00 9.35
N ALA A 97 9.17 -7.90 8.39
CA ALA A 97 9.70 -9.24 8.63
C ALA A 97 11.06 -9.22 9.37
N ASP A 98 11.94 -8.29 9.04
CA ASP A 98 13.25 -8.18 9.68
C ASP A 98 13.13 -7.84 11.17
N GLN A 99 12.22 -6.95 11.55
CA GLN A 99 11.89 -6.66 12.94
C GLN A 99 11.31 -7.89 13.64
N CYS A 100 10.49 -8.67 12.90
CA CYS A 100 9.93 -9.92 13.41
C CYS A 100 10.98 -10.99 13.73
N LEU A 101 12.14 -10.96 13.06
CA LEU A 101 13.21 -11.93 13.25
C LEU A 101 14.21 -11.53 14.34
N SER A 102 14.46 -10.22 14.53
CA SER A 102 15.57 -9.70 15.34
C SER A 102 15.29 -9.71 16.84
N LYS A 103 14.09 -9.32 17.26
CA LYS A 103 13.70 -9.24 18.67
C LYS A 103 12.31 -9.80 18.87
N LYS A 104 12.11 -10.51 19.99
CA LYS A 104 10.81 -11.03 20.39
C LYS A 104 10.55 -10.71 21.85
N ARG A 105 9.32 -10.27 22.16
CA ARG A 105 8.83 -10.11 23.52
C ARG A 105 7.81 -11.19 23.86
N SER A 106 7.65 -11.50 25.14
CA SER A 106 6.66 -12.45 25.64
C SER A 106 5.39 -11.74 26.06
N ILE A 107 4.25 -12.25 25.62
CA ILE A 107 2.93 -11.90 26.15
C ILE A 107 2.49 -13.00 27.09
N ILE A 108 2.16 -12.65 28.34
CA ILE A 108 1.59 -13.56 29.31
C ILE A 108 0.09 -13.25 29.39
N GLN A 109 -0.72 -14.19 28.92
CA GLN A 109 -2.17 -14.03 28.85
C GLN A 109 -2.88 -14.95 29.84
N LYS A 110 -3.70 -14.37 30.72
CA LYS A 110 -4.62 -15.15 31.55
C LYS A 110 -5.75 -15.67 30.69
N THR A 111 -6.01 -16.97 30.77
CA THR A 111 -7.11 -17.62 30.05
C THR A 111 -8.39 -17.60 30.89
N PRO A 112 -9.59 -17.70 30.27
CA PRO A 112 -10.87 -17.69 30.99
C PRO A 112 -11.22 -19.04 31.64
N VAL A 113 -10.24 -19.90 31.94
CA VAL A 113 -10.45 -21.21 32.56
C VAL A 113 -10.82 -21.02 34.00
N THR A 114 -11.96 -21.58 34.42
CA THR A 114 -12.52 -21.43 35.78
C THR A 114 -12.02 -22.48 36.75
N VAL A 115 -11.55 -23.65 36.28
CA VAL A 115 -10.94 -24.71 37.09
C VAL A 115 -9.49 -24.85 36.65
N PRO A 116 -8.55 -24.17 37.30
CA PRO A 116 -7.21 -24.03 36.78
C PRO A 116 -6.32 -25.22 37.11
N VAL A 117 -5.82 -25.87 36.07
CA VAL A 117 -4.54 -26.57 36.14
C VAL A 117 -3.44 -25.61 35.65
N GLN A 118 -3.71 -24.89 34.58
CA GLN A 118 -2.86 -23.83 34.06
C GLN A 118 -3.73 -22.71 33.46
N SER A 119 -3.75 -21.54 34.10
CA SER A 119 -4.61 -20.43 33.72
C SER A 119 -3.88 -19.30 32.98
N TYR A 120 -2.59 -19.48 32.71
CA TYR A 120 -1.78 -18.53 31.96
C TYR A 120 -1.14 -19.19 30.76
N ALA A 121 -1.19 -18.50 29.61
CA ALA A 121 -0.49 -18.86 28.38
C ALA A 121 0.62 -17.86 28.10
N VAL A 122 1.71 -18.33 27.50
CA VAL A 122 2.82 -17.48 27.07
C VAL A 122 2.96 -17.56 25.56
N HIS A 123 2.93 -16.41 24.92
CA HIS A 123 3.14 -16.25 23.47
C HIS A 123 4.34 -15.36 23.22
N ARG A 124 5.04 -15.57 22.12
CA ARG A 124 6.15 -14.74 21.68
C ARG A 124 5.78 -14.04 20.40
N ILE A 125 5.81 -12.71 20.42
CA ILE A 125 5.54 -11.86 19.27
C ILE A 125 6.77 -11.02 18.95
N PRO A 126 6.86 -10.47 17.73
CA PRO A 126 7.87 -9.47 17.38
C PRO A 126 7.88 -8.30 18.35
N ASP A 127 9.05 -7.81 18.70
CA ASP A 127 9.26 -6.55 19.43
C ASP A 127 9.53 -5.46 18.40
N ILE A 128 8.56 -4.59 18.18
CA ILE A 128 8.62 -3.50 17.20
C ILE A 128 8.64 -2.11 17.85
N ASP A 129 8.81 -2.01 19.16
CA ASP A 129 8.68 -0.75 19.91
C ASP A 129 9.58 0.36 19.39
N ASP A 130 10.83 0.05 19.03
CA ASP A 130 11.74 1.06 18.45
C ASP A 130 11.21 1.63 17.13
N LEU A 131 10.68 0.78 16.27
CA LEU A 131 10.04 1.21 15.04
C LEU A 131 8.75 2.00 15.33
N ALA A 132 7.90 1.50 16.21
CA ALA A 132 6.61 2.11 16.52
C ALA A 132 6.78 3.57 16.98
N HIS A 133 7.68 3.82 17.94
CA HIS A 133 7.92 5.16 18.49
C HIS A 133 8.65 6.12 17.54
N ASN A 134 9.25 5.62 16.49
CA ASN A 134 9.89 6.45 15.46
C ASN A 134 9.08 6.59 14.18
N ALA A 135 7.99 5.82 14.03
CA ALA A 135 7.16 5.83 12.83
C ALA A 135 6.22 7.04 12.74
N VAL A 136 6.06 7.56 11.53
CA VAL A 136 5.01 8.52 11.15
C VAL A 136 4.29 7.97 9.93
N MET A 137 2.96 7.89 9.99
CA MET A 137 2.13 7.51 8.87
C MET A 137 1.93 8.69 7.92
N CYS A 138 2.52 8.62 6.74
CA CYS A 138 2.43 9.63 5.70
C CYS A 138 1.34 9.26 4.69
N VAL A 139 0.24 9.99 4.68
CA VAL A 139 -0.96 9.68 3.92
C VAL A 139 -1.06 10.52 2.67
N MET A 140 -0.99 9.89 1.51
CA MET A 140 -1.28 10.52 0.22
C MET A 140 -2.79 10.50 -0.03
N LEU A 141 -3.44 11.65 0.19
CA LEU A 141 -4.90 11.75 0.08
C LEU A 141 -5.33 11.64 -1.39
N ARG A 142 -6.34 10.81 -1.69
CA ARG A 142 -7.35 10.17 -0.81
C ARG A 142 -7.09 8.67 -0.60
N GLY A 143 -6.58 7.96 -1.64
CA GLY A 143 -6.52 6.49 -1.70
C GLY A 143 -5.74 5.83 -0.56
N ALA A 144 -4.77 6.56 0.02
CA ALA A 144 -3.92 6.05 1.08
C ALA A 144 -4.54 6.11 2.50
N LEU A 145 -5.74 6.68 2.68
CA LEU A 145 -6.31 6.90 4.02
C LEU A 145 -6.58 5.58 4.76
N LEU A 146 -7.42 4.71 4.21
CA LEU A 146 -7.71 3.40 4.81
C LEU A 146 -6.45 2.52 4.94
N PRO A 147 -5.62 2.35 3.90
CA PRO A 147 -4.35 1.64 4.02
C PRO A 147 -3.47 2.09 5.19
N SER A 148 -3.35 3.39 5.39
CA SER A 148 -2.54 3.96 6.48
C SER A 148 -3.14 3.66 7.85
N MET A 149 -4.47 3.69 8.00
CA MET A 149 -5.13 3.28 9.24
C MET A 149 -4.91 1.80 9.54
N ILE A 150 -4.93 0.92 8.53
CA ILE A 150 -4.68 -0.52 8.71
C ILE A 150 -3.25 -0.74 9.22
N ILE A 151 -2.24 -0.17 8.57
CA ILE A 151 -0.84 -0.30 9.00
C ILE A 151 -0.63 0.28 10.40
N SER A 152 -1.21 1.44 10.70
CA SER A 152 -1.14 2.04 12.04
C SER A 152 -1.77 1.14 13.11
N LYS A 153 -2.89 0.47 12.78
CA LYS A 153 -3.54 -0.49 13.68
C LYS A 153 -2.67 -1.72 13.94
N GLU A 154 -2.02 -2.25 12.93
CA GLU A 154 -1.08 -3.36 13.09
C GLU A 154 0.12 -2.95 13.98
N ILE A 155 0.67 -1.75 13.79
CA ILE A 155 1.74 -1.21 14.64
C ILE A 155 1.27 -1.08 16.10
N GLU A 156 0.08 -0.54 16.34
CA GLU A 156 -0.52 -0.44 17.66
C GLU A 156 -0.64 -1.81 18.33
N ASP A 157 -1.15 -2.80 17.61
CA ASP A 157 -1.38 -4.14 18.16
C ASP A 157 -0.10 -4.89 18.50
N PHE A 158 0.97 -4.66 17.74
CA PHE A 158 2.29 -5.24 18.02
C PHE A 158 3.11 -4.44 19.04
N SER A 159 2.87 -3.14 19.25
CA SER A 159 3.59 -2.35 20.23
C SER A 159 3.26 -2.76 21.67
N SER A 160 4.22 -2.61 22.59
CA SER A 160 4.03 -3.05 23.99
C SER A 160 3.09 -2.15 24.77
N ASP A 161 3.03 -0.88 24.42
CA ASP A 161 2.27 0.18 25.08
C ASP A 161 1.02 0.63 24.28
N LYS A 162 0.68 -0.11 23.21
CA LYS A 162 -0.42 0.26 22.31
C LYS A 162 -0.22 1.63 21.67
N TYR A 163 1.01 1.90 21.24
CA TYR A 163 1.38 3.15 20.63
C TYR A 163 0.66 3.38 19.30
N ILE A 164 0.03 4.54 19.18
CA ILE A 164 -0.65 4.96 17.95
C ILE A 164 0.28 5.91 17.21
N THR A 165 0.64 5.55 15.99
CA THR A 165 1.53 6.36 15.15
C THR A 165 0.89 7.70 14.80
N PRO A 166 1.62 8.82 14.85
CA PRO A 166 1.15 10.10 14.34
C PRO A 166 0.95 10.06 12.82
N PHE A 167 0.08 10.93 12.32
CA PHE A 167 -0.28 11.04 10.91
C PHE A 167 0.18 12.37 10.32
N ALA A 168 0.73 12.31 9.11
CA ALA A 168 1.03 13.45 8.26
C ALA A 168 0.26 13.28 6.94
N LEU A 169 -0.56 14.26 6.57
CA LEU A 169 -1.52 14.17 5.49
C LEU A 169 -1.13 15.08 4.34
N PHE A 170 -0.88 14.50 3.17
CA PHE A 170 -0.45 15.20 1.97
C PHE A 170 -1.54 15.18 0.90
N LYS A 171 -2.06 16.35 0.53
CA LYS A 171 -2.97 16.48 -0.60
C LYS A 171 -2.16 16.58 -1.88
N ILE A 172 -2.13 15.51 -2.63
CA ILE A 172 -1.37 15.43 -3.89
C ILE A 172 -2.28 14.94 -5.02
N LYS A 173 -2.11 15.48 -6.22
CA LYS A 173 -2.83 15.05 -7.41
C LYS A 173 -1.91 15.03 -8.62
N ARG A 174 -2.27 14.19 -9.60
CA ARG A 174 -1.67 14.22 -10.94
C ARG A 174 -2.12 15.45 -11.70
N ASP A 175 -1.25 15.96 -12.55
CA ASP A 175 -1.66 16.87 -13.62
C ASP A 175 -2.23 16.05 -14.79
N GLU A 176 -3.55 15.88 -14.80
CA GLU A 176 -4.25 15.06 -15.79
C GLU A 176 -4.17 15.58 -17.22
N SER A 177 -3.70 16.83 -17.41
CA SER A 177 -3.43 17.39 -18.74
C SER A 177 -2.18 16.80 -19.40
N ARG A 178 -1.36 16.05 -18.62
CA ARG A 178 -0.08 15.49 -19.06
C ARG A 178 -0.17 14.00 -19.34
N LYS A 179 0.68 13.54 -20.26
CA LYS A 179 0.85 12.12 -20.56
C LYS A 179 1.85 11.45 -19.60
N GLU A 180 1.86 10.13 -19.60
CA GLU A 180 2.73 9.30 -18.77
C GLU A 180 4.22 9.70 -18.85
N SER A 181 4.69 10.05 -20.05
CA SER A 181 6.10 10.42 -20.31
C SER A 181 6.54 11.72 -19.65
N ASN A 182 5.61 12.66 -19.41
CA ASN A 182 5.86 13.97 -18.81
C ASN A 182 4.92 14.27 -17.64
N MET A 183 4.40 13.21 -16.99
CA MET A 183 3.49 13.30 -15.83
C MET A 183 4.12 14.15 -14.73
N ASP A 184 3.36 15.12 -14.26
CA ASP A 184 3.71 15.98 -13.13
C ASP A 184 2.72 15.83 -11.98
N TYR A 185 3.14 16.24 -10.77
CA TYR A 185 2.38 16.08 -9.55
C TYR A 185 2.35 17.40 -8.79
N ILE A 186 1.17 17.78 -8.35
CA ILE A 186 0.92 19.03 -7.64
C ILE A 186 0.65 18.69 -6.19
N LEU A 187 1.55 19.10 -5.30
CA LEU A 187 1.37 19.05 -3.85
C LEU A 187 0.65 20.33 -3.40
N ASP A 188 -0.56 20.18 -2.89
CA ASP A 188 -1.40 21.24 -2.37
C ASP A 188 -1.12 21.42 -0.87
N LEU A 189 -0.28 22.39 -0.52
CA LEU A 189 0.12 22.62 0.87
C LEU A 189 -1.01 23.19 1.71
N ASP A 190 -1.90 23.99 1.11
CA ASP A 190 -3.04 24.59 1.82
C ASP A 190 -4.07 23.57 2.30
N ARG A 191 -4.07 22.39 1.68
CA ARG A 191 -4.94 21.26 2.01
C ARG A 191 -4.18 20.04 2.53
N SER A 192 -2.94 20.25 2.94
CA SER A 192 -2.10 19.25 3.60
C SER A 192 -2.00 19.56 5.09
N PHE A 193 -1.87 18.52 5.92
CA PHE A 193 -1.88 18.64 7.37
C PHE A 193 -0.69 17.85 7.94
N PHE A 194 0.39 18.53 8.23
CA PHE A 194 1.59 17.95 8.82
C PHE A 194 2.48 19.02 9.43
N SER A 195 3.33 18.62 10.37
CA SER A 195 4.44 19.44 10.87
C SER A 195 5.76 18.89 10.32
N LEU A 196 6.60 19.74 9.75
CA LEU A 196 7.91 19.34 9.24
C LEU A 196 8.81 18.81 10.35
N GLU A 197 8.75 19.42 11.54
CA GLU A 197 9.55 19.03 12.71
C GLU A 197 9.24 17.60 13.15
N ASP A 198 7.99 17.16 13.01
CA ASP A 198 7.56 15.81 13.37
C ASP A 198 8.04 14.74 12.38
N LEU A 199 8.59 15.13 11.23
CA LEU A 199 9.11 14.22 10.21
C LEU A 199 10.62 14.03 10.29
N ASP A 200 11.35 14.95 10.95
CA ASP A 200 12.80 14.91 10.99
C ASP A 200 13.33 13.74 11.84
N GLY A 201 14.26 12.98 11.29
CA GLY A 201 14.83 11.81 11.94
C GLY A 201 13.85 10.63 12.13
N LYS A 202 12.65 10.67 11.55
CA LYS A 202 11.60 9.65 11.69
C LYS A 202 11.64 8.61 10.57
N ASP A 203 10.99 7.47 10.84
CA ASP A 203 10.67 6.45 9.85
C ASP A 203 9.34 6.82 9.18
N LEU A 204 9.41 7.26 7.95
CA LEU A 204 8.23 7.65 7.19
C LEU A 204 7.62 6.44 6.51
N ILE A 205 6.37 6.12 6.85
CA ILE A 205 5.63 4.99 6.29
C ILE A 205 4.52 5.52 5.40
N PHE A 206 4.59 5.17 4.13
CA PHE A 206 3.56 5.45 3.12
C PHE A 206 2.85 4.15 2.76
N ALA A 207 1.54 4.13 2.89
CA ALA A 207 0.70 2.99 2.53
C ALA A 207 -0.34 3.46 1.48
N ASP A 208 -0.08 3.21 0.21
CA ASP A 208 -0.96 3.57 -0.90
C ASP A 208 -1.23 2.35 -1.77
N PRO A 209 -2.48 2.06 -2.18
CA PRO A 209 -2.80 0.85 -2.93
C PRO A 209 -2.01 0.69 -4.22
N MET A 210 -1.62 1.80 -4.87
CA MET A 210 -1.02 1.77 -6.20
C MET A 210 0.24 2.62 -6.30
N ASN A 211 1.29 2.02 -6.86
CA ASN A 211 2.49 2.72 -7.28
C ASN A 211 2.61 2.68 -8.80
N ALA A 212 2.06 3.65 -9.50
CA ALA A 212 2.12 3.71 -10.96
C ALA A 212 3.45 4.27 -11.46
N THR A 213 3.66 5.58 -11.37
CA THR A 213 4.88 6.25 -11.83
C THR A 213 5.89 6.51 -10.71
N GLY A 214 5.49 6.34 -9.45
CA GLY A 214 6.28 6.74 -8.28
C GLY A 214 6.36 8.25 -8.05
N GLY A 215 5.70 9.04 -8.92
CA GLY A 215 5.84 10.49 -8.93
C GLY A 215 5.30 11.18 -7.69
N SER A 216 4.17 10.72 -7.14
CA SER A 216 3.58 11.30 -5.93
C SER A 216 4.55 11.23 -4.75
N LEU A 217 5.09 10.03 -4.46
CA LEU A 217 6.07 9.85 -3.40
C LEU A 217 7.33 10.70 -3.62
N VAL A 218 7.88 10.67 -4.84
CA VAL A 218 9.08 11.45 -5.18
C VAL A 218 8.85 12.95 -4.97
N THR A 219 7.67 13.46 -5.32
CA THR A 219 7.34 14.89 -5.16
C THR A 219 7.26 15.26 -3.68
N ILE A 220 6.57 14.47 -2.85
CA ILE A 220 6.47 14.71 -1.40
C ILE A 220 7.86 14.66 -0.76
N VAL A 221 8.63 13.61 -1.01
CA VAL A 221 9.96 13.44 -0.38
C VAL A 221 10.95 14.53 -0.83
N LYS A 222 10.90 14.96 -2.09
CA LYS A 222 11.70 16.11 -2.54
C LYS A 222 11.32 17.39 -1.82
N TYR A 223 10.02 17.62 -1.59
CA TYR A 223 9.55 18.79 -0.87
C TYR A 223 10.09 18.77 0.58
N ILE A 224 9.82 17.70 1.34
CA ILE A 224 10.31 17.63 2.74
C ILE A 224 11.83 17.76 2.83
N LYS A 225 12.60 17.19 1.91
CA LYS A 225 14.06 17.35 1.86
C LYS A 225 14.48 18.78 1.50
N SER A 226 13.73 19.49 0.65
CA SER A 226 14.02 20.91 0.34
C SER A 226 13.79 21.82 1.55
N GLU A 227 12.93 21.43 2.47
CA GLU A 227 12.72 22.10 3.77
C GLU A 227 13.78 21.71 4.83
N GLY A 228 14.79 20.92 4.47
CA GLY A 228 15.89 20.54 5.35
C GLY A 228 15.64 19.29 6.19
N ILE A 229 14.50 18.64 6.05
CA ILE A 229 14.12 17.43 6.79
C ILE A 229 14.88 16.20 6.26
N LYS A 230 15.40 15.38 7.19
CA LYS A 230 16.14 14.16 6.89
C LYS A 230 15.46 12.95 7.52
N PRO A 231 14.61 12.23 6.78
CA PRO A 231 14.00 10.98 7.27
C PRO A 231 15.07 9.94 7.65
N ARG A 232 14.84 9.18 8.72
CA ARG A 232 15.68 8.03 9.10
C ARG A 232 15.56 6.90 8.08
N SER A 233 14.33 6.60 7.66
CA SER A 233 14.01 5.65 6.60
C SER A 233 12.69 6.02 5.94
N ILE A 234 12.44 5.44 4.76
CA ILE A 234 11.17 5.59 4.05
C ILE A 234 10.72 4.20 3.59
N LYS A 235 9.55 3.76 4.07
CA LYS A 235 8.90 2.54 3.60
C LYS A 235 7.67 2.91 2.77
N PHE A 236 7.61 2.39 1.54
CA PHE A 236 6.45 2.54 0.68
C PHE A 236 5.79 1.18 0.47
N ILE A 237 4.60 1.01 1.06
CA ILE A 237 3.84 -0.24 1.09
C ILE A 237 2.65 -0.11 0.15
N ASN A 238 2.59 -0.93 -0.89
CA ASN A 238 1.51 -0.88 -1.87
C ASN A 238 1.02 -2.28 -2.28
N VAL A 239 -0.22 -2.34 -2.76
CA VAL A 239 -0.84 -3.59 -3.20
C VAL A 239 -0.34 -3.94 -4.60
N ILE A 240 -0.31 -2.96 -5.50
CA ILE A 240 0.23 -3.12 -6.84
C ILE A 240 1.25 -2.03 -7.15
N SER A 241 2.42 -2.44 -7.65
CA SER A 241 3.42 -1.56 -8.20
C SER A 241 3.65 -1.85 -9.67
N ALA A 242 3.73 -0.79 -10.49
CA ALA A 242 4.35 -0.91 -11.79
C ALA A 242 5.88 -0.91 -11.65
N LEU A 243 6.56 -1.74 -12.43
CA LEU A 243 8.02 -1.82 -12.43
C LEU A 243 8.68 -0.43 -12.61
N LYS A 244 8.13 0.38 -13.51
CA LYS A 244 8.62 1.75 -13.76
C LYS A 244 8.56 2.63 -12.52
N GLY A 245 7.45 2.58 -11.77
CA GLY A 245 7.27 3.34 -10.54
C GLY A 245 8.26 2.91 -9.46
N ALA A 246 8.42 1.62 -9.25
CA ALA A 246 9.37 1.08 -8.28
C ALA A 246 10.81 1.50 -8.59
N LEU A 247 11.24 1.35 -9.84
CA LEU A 247 12.58 1.76 -10.27
C LEU A 247 12.80 3.27 -10.18
N ARG A 248 11.77 4.10 -10.45
CA ARG A 248 11.88 5.55 -10.32
C ARG A 248 12.09 5.96 -8.86
N ILE A 249 11.35 5.40 -7.94
CA ILE A 249 11.45 5.71 -6.51
C ILE A 249 12.85 5.36 -6.01
N THR A 250 13.33 4.14 -6.24
CA THR A 250 14.64 3.70 -5.76
C THR A 250 15.81 4.45 -6.38
N ARG A 251 15.64 5.04 -7.57
CA ARG A 251 16.64 5.92 -8.18
C ARG A 251 16.61 7.34 -7.62
N ALA A 252 15.42 7.85 -7.28
CA ALA A 252 15.22 9.23 -6.86
C ALA A 252 15.39 9.44 -5.35
N ILE A 253 15.18 8.40 -4.54
CA ILE A 253 15.16 8.45 -3.08
C ILE A 253 16.03 7.30 -2.56
N GLU A 254 17.17 7.63 -2.00
CA GLU A 254 18.15 6.64 -1.52
C GLU A 254 17.63 5.86 -0.32
N GLU A 255 16.91 6.51 0.60
CA GLU A 255 16.40 5.93 1.84
C GLU A 255 15.11 5.10 1.63
N ALA A 256 14.53 5.10 0.42
CA ALA A 256 13.27 4.43 0.17
C ALA A 256 13.43 2.93 -0.10
N GLU A 257 12.64 2.16 0.61
CA GLU A 257 12.35 0.74 0.34
C GLU A 257 10.90 0.58 -0.08
N ILE A 258 10.65 -0.24 -1.08
CA ILE A 258 9.32 -0.50 -1.63
C ILE A 258 8.93 -1.92 -1.29
N TYR A 259 7.75 -2.06 -0.72
CA TYR A 259 7.11 -3.35 -0.43
C TYR A 259 5.81 -3.42 -1.22
N THR A 260 5.69 -4.39 -2.11
CA THR A 260 4.49 -4.56 -2.94
C THR A 260 3.97 -5.99 -2.90
N LEU A 261 2.65 -6.14 -2.84
CA LEU A 261 2.03 -7.47 -2.89
C LEU A 261 2.21 -8.10 -4.27
N TRP A 262 2.07 -7.27 -5.33
CA TRP A 262 2.14 -7.68 -6.72
C TRP A 262 2.85 -6.67 -7.59
N MET A 263 3.56 -7.15 -8.62
CA MET A 263 4.26 -6.30 -9.60
C MET A 263 3.59 -6.43 -10.98
N ASP A 264 3.23 -5.30 -11.56
CA ASP A 264 2.70 -5.23 -12.93
C ASP A 264 3.74 -4.63 -13.91
N PRO A 265 3.72 -5.04 -15.18
CA PRO A 265 4.83 -4.77 -16.10
C PRO A 265 4.89 -3.33 -16.63
N VAL A 266 3.74 -2.70 -16.92
CA VAL A 266 3.69 -1.49 -17.73
C VAL A 266 2.63 -0.49 -17.27
N LEU A 267 2.74 0.74 -17.82
CA LEU A 267 1.75 1.80 -17.71
C LEU A 267 1.19 2.11 -19.11
N ASN A 268 -0.07 2.54 -19.20
CA ASN A 268 -0.61 3.12 -20.42
C ASN A 268 -0.19 4.60 -20.56
N GLU A 269 -0.62 5.25 -21.65
CA GLU A 269 -0.31 6.67 -21.93
C GLU A 269 -0.84 7.64 -20.87
N SER A 270 -1.91 7.27 -20.16
CA SER A 270 -2.49 8.06 -19.07
C SER A 270 -1.93 7.69 -17.70
N ALA A 271 -0.82 6.93 -17.67
CA ALA A 271 -0.13 6.48 -16.47
C ALA A 271 -0.95 5.54 -15.54
N TYR A 272 -1.91 4.81 -16.11
CA TYR A 272 -2.58 3.71 -15.40
C TYR A 272 -1.75 2.43 -15.49
N ILE A 273 -1.72 1.67 -14.40
CA ILE A 273 -1.05 0.37 -14.34
C ILE A 273 -1.83 -0.65 -15.18
N LEU A 274 -1.12 -1.44 -15.97
CA LEU A 274 -1.70 -2.51 -16.77
C LEU A 274 -1.11 -3.86 -16.37
N PRO A 275 -1.99 -4.85 -16.07
CA PRO A 275 -3.47 -4.80 -16.05
C PRO A 275 -4.06 -3.97 -14.91
N GLY A 276 -3.35 -3.71 -13.81
CA GLY A 276 -3.79 -2.82 -12.72
C GLY A 276 -5.05 -3.28 -11.98
N LEU A 277 -5.68 -2.38 -11.25
CA LEU A 277 -6.98 -2.57 -10.56
C LEU A 277 -7.95 -1.38 -10.75
N GLY A 278 -7.77 -0.62 -11.81
CA GLY A 278 -8.53 0.61 -12.01
C GLY A 278 -8.07 1.75 -11.07
N ASP A 279 -8.94 2.70 -10.77
CA ASP A 279 -8.67 3.75 -9.80
C ASP A 279 -9.05 3.29 -8.39
N ALA A 280 -8.03 2.93 -7.59
CA ALA A 280 -8.25 2.46 -6.23
C ALA A 280 -8.78 3.57 -5.30
N GLY A 281 -8.42 4.82 -5.56
CA GLY A 281 -8.92 5.97 -4.81
C GLY A 281 -10.44 6.10 -4.95
N ASP A 282 -10.95 6.05 -6.18
CA ASP A 282 -12.38 6.11 -6.46
C ASP A 282 -13.11 4.83 -6.00
N ARG A 283 -12.48 3.67 -6.14
CA ARG A 283 -13.07 2.41 -5.65
C ARG A 283 -13.18 2.33 -4.13
N LEU A 284 -12.24 2.95 -3.40
CA LEU A 284 -12.26 3.04 -1.92
C LEU A 284 -13.16 4.15 -1.41
N ASN A 285 -13.14 5.31 -2.04
CA ASN A 285 -13.68 6.54 -1.47
C ASN A 285 -14.87 7.11 -2.26
N GLY A 286 -15.23 6.48 -3.37
CA GLY A 286 -16.17 7.04 -4.36
C GLY A 286 -15.55 8.19 -5.16
N VAL A 287 -16.18 8.50 -6.28
CA VAL A 287 -15.70 9.52 -7.23
C VAL A 287 -15.75 10.91 -6.57
N ASP A 288 -14.66 11.66 -6.66
CA ASP A 288 -14.57 13.06 -6.24
C ASP A 288 -14.97 13.95 -7.41
N SER A 289 -16.04 14.68 -7.28
CA SER A 289 -16.52 15.60 -8.33
C SER A 289 -16.53 17.04 -7.82
N PRO A 290 -16.39 18.04 -8.72
CA PRO A 290 -16.52 19.45 -8.35
C PRO A 290 -17.87 19.80 -7.70
N ASP A 291 -18.92 19.07 -8.10
CA ASP A 291 -20.29 19.27 -7.60
C ASP A 291 -20.54 18.58 -6.24
N ASN A 292 -19.69 17.64 -5.87
CA ASN A 292 -19.76 16.93 -4.60
C ASN A 292 -18.35 16.62 -4.09
N PRO A 293 -17.60 17.65 -3.67
CA PRO A 293 -16.25 17.47 -3.16
C PRO A 293 -16.30 16.74 -1.81
N ARG A 294 -15.64 15.59 -1.73
CA ARG A 294 -15.55 14.81 -0.50
C ARG A 294 -14.47 15.39 0.40
N ASN A 295 -14.86 15.89 1.56
CA ASN A 295 -13.91 16.26 2.60
C ASN A 295 -13.47 15.01 3.38
N MET A 296 -12.39 15.14 4.16
CA MET A 296 -11.81 14.01 4.88
C MET A 296 -12.73 13.42 5.95
N ILE A 297 -13.48 14.26 6.65
CA ILE A 297 -14.44 13.82 7.69
C ILE A 297 -15.54 12.97 7.05
N GLN A 298 -16.02 13.38 5.87
CA GLN A 298 -17.03 12.63 5.13
C GLN A 298 -16.49 11.29 4.61
N LEU A 299 -15.23 11.26 4.14
CA LEU A 299 -14.57 10.00 3.75
C LEU A 299 -14.51 9.02 4.93
N ILE A 300 -14.13 9.48 6.12
CA ILE A 300 -14.10 8.67 7.33
C ILE A 300 -15.50 8.14 7.66
N ALA A 301 -16.53 8.98 7.57
CA ALA A 301 -17.91 8.59 7.83
C ALA A 301 -18.43 7.53 6.83
N ASP A 302 -18.01 7.62 5.57
CA ASP A 302 -18.44 6.72 4.49
C ASP A 302 -17.87 5.28 4.62
N TYR A 303 -16.80 5.07 5.41
CA TYR A 303 -16.28 3.70 5.69
C TYR A 303 -17.21 2.84 6.55
N GLY A 304 -18.30 3.41 7.03
CA GLY A 304 -19.27 2.71 7.86
C GLY A 304 -18.83 2.53 9.31
N THR A 305 -19.81 2.35 10.18
CA THR A 305 -19.58 2.32 11.63
C THR A 305 -18.64 1.20 12.09
N ASN A 306 -18.68 0.05 11.43
CA ASN A 306 -17.84 -1.08 11.85
C ASN A 306 -16.35 -0.82 11.59
N ILE A 307 -16.01 -0.27 10.43
CA ILE A 307 -14.62 0.08 10.08
C ILE A 307 -14.12 1.21 10.98
N VAL A 308 -14.92 2.26 11.14
CA VAL A 308 -14.59 3.39 12.03
C VAL A 308 -14.41 2.94 13.48
N ASN A 309 -15.23 2.01 13.97
CA ASN A 309 -15.08 1.48 15.33
C ASN A 309 -13.79 0.69 15.50
N LEU A 310 -13.39 -0.10 14.50
CA LEU A 310 -12.13 -0.87 14.54
C LEU A 310 -10.90 0.06 14.55
N TYR A 311 -10.96 1.15 13.81
CA TYR A 311 -9.85 2.11 13.66
C TYR A 311 -10.08 3.42 14.44
N ARG A 312 -10.84 3.36 15.55
CA ARG A 312 -11.25 4.54 16.32
C ARG A 312 -10.08 5.43 16.75
N ASP A 313 -9.01 4.81 17.20
CA ASP A 313 -7.87 5.55 17.73
C ASP A 313 -7.07 6.21 16.60
N GLN A 314 -6.94 5.54 15.45
CA GLN A 314 -6.34 6.10 14.24
C GLN A 314 -7.18 7.26 13.68
N VAL A 315 -8.52 7.13 13.68
CA VAL A 315 -9.43 8.21 13.30
C VAL A 315 -9.24 9.43 14.20
N ARG A 316 -9.17 9.24 15.52
CA ARG A 316 -8.92 10.34 16.46
C ARG A 316 -7.57 11.02 16.23
N GLU A 317 -6.55 10.25 15.90
CA GLU A 317 -5.23 10.83 15.60
C GLU A 317 -5.24 11.67 14.32
N ILE A 318 -5.97 11.20 13.30
CA ILE A 318 -6.19 11.98 12.07
C ILE A 318 -7.00 13.24 12.37
N GLU A 319 -8.07 13.13 13.16
CA GLU A 319 -8.88 14.29 13.58
C GLU A 319 -8.02 15.36 14.29
N LYS A 320 -7.16 14.97 15.22
CA LYS A 320 -6.22 15.90 15.87
C LYS A 320 -5.31 16.60 14.85
N THR A 321 -4.80 15.84 13.87
CA THR A 321 -3.92 16.39 12.83
C THR A 321 -4.63 17.43 11.96
N VAL A 322 -5.92 17.22 11.68
CA VAL A 322 -6.73 18.12 10.81
C VAL A 322 -7.26 19.34 11.57
N LEU A 323 -7.63 19.15 12.82
CA LEU A 323 -8.33 20.20 13.60
C LEU A 323 -7.38 21.01 14.50
N GLY A 324 -6.17 20.54 14.72
CA GLY A 324 -5.15 21.18 15.57
C GLY A 324 -5.37 20.83 17.02
#